data_59ea23db6f70d523a29b14ed2854adec
#
_entry.id   59ea23db6f70d523a29b14ed2854adec
#
_cell.length_a   1.000
_cell.length_b   1.000
_cell.length_c   1.000
_cell.angle_alpha   90.00
_cell.angle_beta   90.00
_cell.angle_gamma   90.00
#
_symmetry.space_group_name_H-M   'P 1'
#
loop_
_entity.id
_entity.type
_entity.pdbx_description
1 polymer ?
#
loop_
_entity_poly.entity_id
_entity_poly.type
_entity_poly.pdbx_seq_one_letter_code
_entity_poly.pdbx_strand_id
1 'polypeptide(L)'
;MKPLPWQTEVMQEIAVGTRRLTVKSGHGVGKSSCAAAIIIWFLTTRYPAKVVVTAPTASQLFDALFAEVKRRHKQMPPAIGDLFETTSDRMVLKSNPSAVFCACKTASKERPESLAGVHVEMPGAVLLIADEASGIPETIFESGSGSMSGHNATTLLLGNPIRNSGFFYRTHTDLSHDWWTKTVSCKDNPLVSDDFIRDMADRYGEESAGFYSRVLGEFPPSDEDTYIPLDLINASLTRDVEGSPVAPVIWGVDVSRSGRDRSALAKRKGNALIEPIKTWRNKDTMELSGIILNEYETTMIQDRPQTICIDVIGIGAGVVDRCLELDLPARGINVAESASLTDKYMRQRDELWGRAREWFEAKECKLPDDPSLVHELATPRFTFTSSGKIKIESKDEMRKRGIRSPDLADAFCLTFAEQAITASHGSRYGWGATIEVDTSYVV
;
A
#
# COMPACT_ATOMS: atom_id res chain seq x y z
N MET A 1 15.68 -5.84 -32.03
CA MET A 1 14.28 -5.58 -31.65
C MET A 1 14.00 -4.10 -31.93
N LYS A 2 12.90 -3.76 -32.57
CA LYS A 2 12.54 -2.37 -32.83
C LYS A 2 12.00 -1.77 -31.52
N PRO A 3 12.44 -0.58 -31.08
CA PRO A 3 11.92 0.03 -29.85
C PRO A 3 10.44 0.40 -30.01
N LEU A 4 9.70 0.38 -28.90
CA LEU A 4 8.31 0.85 -28.85
C LEU A 4 8.27 2.39 -28.92
N PRO A 5 7.14 3.00 -29.31
CA PRO A 5 7.02 4.45 -29.42
C PRO A 5 7.47 5.19 -28.17
N TRP A 6 6.98 4.80 -26.99
CA TRP A 6 7.35 5.44 -25.73
C TRP A 6 8.85 5.30 -25.38
N GLN A 7 9.48 4.16 -25.74
CA GLN A 7 10.91 3.95 -25.54
C GLN A 7 11.72 4.88 -26.46
N THR A 8 11.24 5.08 -27.69
CA THR A 8 11.85 6.01 -28.63
C THR A 8 11.77 7.45 -28.11
N GLU A 9 10.62 7.86 -27.55
CA GLU A 9 10.44 9.19 -26.96
C GLU A 9 11.44 9.43 -25.82
N VAL A 10 11.60 8.47 -24.87
CA VAL A 10 12.57 8.58 -23.78
C VAL A 10 14.01 8.74 -24.31
N MET A 11 14.38 7.95 -25.32
CA MET A 11 15.70 8.05 -25.95
C MET A 11 15.90 9.41 -26.64
N GLN A 12 14.90 9.91 -27.33
CA GLN A 12 14.92 11.23 -28.00
C GLN A 12 15.10 12.36 -26.97
N GLU A 13 14.37 12.31 -25.85
CA GLU A 13 14.50 13.30 -24.79
C GLU A 13 15.92 13.31 -24.18
N ILE A 14 16.50 12.14 -23.93
CA ILE A 14 17.91 12.07 -23.48
C ILE A 14 18.86 12.60 -24.56
N ALA A 15 18.58 12.35 -25.84
CA ALA A 15 19.42 12.80 -26.95
C ALA A 15 19.41 14.32 -27.12
N VAL A 16 18.27 14.99 -26.90
CA VAL A 16 18.17 16.47 -26.98
C VAL A 16 18.65 17.17 -25.69
N GLY A 17 19.05 16.39 -24.66
CA GLY A 17 19.66 16.94 -23.45
C GLY A 17 18.69 17.15 -22.28
N THR A 18 17.51 16.58 -22.31
CA THR A 18 16.59 16.58 -21.15
C THR A 18 17.26 15.87 -19.97
N ARG A 19 17.36 16.58 -18.84
CA ARG A 19 18.19 16.13 -17.70
C ARG A 19 17.43 15.29 -16.68
N ARG A 20 16.11 15.45 -16.58
CA ARG A 20 15.28 14.80 -15.57
C ARG A 20 14.08 14.18 -16.26
N LEU A 21 14.05 12.84 -16.29
CA LEU A 21 12.99 12.08 -16.91
C LEU A 21 12.38 11.10 -15.89
N THR A 22 11.08 11.00 -15.87
CA THR A 22 10.36 10.07 -15.02
C THR A 22 9.23 9.38 -15.79
N VAL A 23 9.18 8.04 -15.71
CA VAL A 23 8.23 7.22 -16.43
C VAL A 23 7.51 6.32 -15.44
N LYS A 24 6.20 6.53 -15.27
CA LYS A 24 5.33 5.61 -14.54
C LYS A 24 4.63 4.68 -15.55
N SER A 25 4.48 3.41 -15.18
CA SER A 25 3.92 2.45 -16.14
C SER A 25 3.31 1.22 -15.48
N GLY A 26 2.46 0.52 -16.24
CA GLY A 26 1.99 -0.81 -15.91
C GLY A 26 3.09 -1.89 -15.96
N HIS A 27 2.72 -3.13 -15.69
CA HIS A 27 3.62 -4.28 -15.72
C HIS A 27 3.86 -4.78 -17.16
N GLY A 28 5.03 -5.34 -17.43
CA GLY A 28 5.31 -6.00 -18.71
C GLY A 28 5.49 -5.08 -19.92
N VAL A 29 5.46 -3.75 -19.75
CA VAL A 29 5.54 -2.78 -20.86
C VAL A 29 6.94 -2.61 -21.46
N GLY A 30 7.97 -3.30 -20.91
CA GLY A 30 9.34 -3.28 -21.44
C GLY A 30 10.27 -2.25 -20.80
N LYS A 31 10.07 -1.86 -19.52
CA LYS A 31 10.95 -0.93 -18.76
C LYS A 31 12.42 -1.34 -18.76
N SER A 32 12.72 -2.53 -18.25
CA SER A 32 14.10 -3.03 -18.14
C SER A 32 14.77 -3.15 -19.50
N SER A 33 14.01 -3.52 -20.54
CA SER A 33 14.48 -3.57 -21.92
C SER A 33 14.84 -2.19 -22.47
N CYS A 34 14.04 -1.15 -22.14
CA CYS A 34 14.33 0.24 -22.48
C CYS A 34 15.60 0.72 -21.75
N ALA A 35 15.67 0.53 -20.43
CA ALA A 35 16.83 0.93 -19.63
C ALA A 35 18.13 0.28 -20.15
N ALA A 36 18.12 -1.02 -20.44
CA ALA A 36 19.29 -1.72 -20.98
C ALA A 36 19.73 -1.18 -22.34
N ALA A 37 18.79 -0.84 -23.22
CA ALA A 37 19.11 -0.21 -24.52
C ALA A 37 19.73 1.18 -24.33
N ILE A 38 19.16 1.99 -23.42
CA ILE A 38 19.69 3.32 -23.09
C ILE A 38 21.10 3.22 -22.51
N ILE A 39 21.37 2.28 -21.60
CA ILE A 39 22.70 2.06 -21.02
C ILE A 39 23.74 1.81 -22.12
N ILE A 40 23.47 0.84 -22.99
CA ILE A 40 24.39 0.48 -24.06
C ILE A 40 24.60 1.67 -25.02
N TRP A 41 23.52 2.29 -25.46
CA TRP A 41 23.59 3.45 -26.33
C TRP A 41 24.38 4.60 -25.70
N PHE A 42 24.16 4.89 -24.40
CA PHE A 42 24.84 5.96 -23.68
C PHE A 42 26.36 5.70 -23.58
N LEU A 43 26.78 4.46 -23.26
CA LEU A 43 28.20 4.07 -23.16
C LEU A 43 28.91 4.03 -24.50
N THR A 44 28.22 3.75 -25.60
CA THR A 44 28.81 3.63 -26.93
C THR A 44 28.90 4.94 -27.70
N THR A 45 28.13 5.97 -27.29
CA THR A 45 28.01 7.24 -28.02
C THR A 45 28.63 8.44 -27.29
N ARG A 46 29.10 8.27 -26.04
CA ARG A 46 29.67 9.35 -25.23
C ARG A 46 31.00 8.95 -24.63
N TYR A 47 31.91 9.93 -24.52
CA TYR A 47 33.24 9.70 -23.93
C TYR A 47 33.74 10.98 -23.22
N PRO A 48 34.13 10.92 -21.93
CA PRO A 48 33.87 9.83 -20.97
C PRO A 48 32.36 9.65 -20.67
N ALA A 49 31.95 8.41 -20.27
CA ALA A 49 30.57 8.10 -20.00
C ALA A 49 30.44 7.22 -18.74
N LYS A 50 29.72 7.68 -17.75
CA LYS A 50 29.44 6.90 -16.53
C LYS A 50 27.94 6.70 -16.34
N VAL A 51 27.53 5.45 -16.18
CA VAL A 51 26.16 5.08 -15.88
C VAL A 51 26.10 4.44 -14.50
N VAL A 52 25.19 4.90 -13.65
CA VAL A 52 24.89 4.27 -12.38
C VAL A 52 23.45 3.77 -12.44
N VAL A 53 23.25 2.52 -12.08
CA VAL A 53 21.93 1.89 -12.06
C VAL A 53 21.60 1.46 -10.64
N THR A 54 20.40 1.75 -10.21
CA THR A 54 19.91 1.35 -8.88
C THR A 54 18.51 0.77 -8.93
N ALA A 55 18.18 -0.10 -7.97
CA ALA A 55 16.87 -0.64 -7.74
C ALA A 55 16.67 -0.95 -6.23
N PRO A 56 15.43 -1.11 -5.75
CA PRO A 56 15.16 -1.40 -4.32
C PRO A 56 15.79 -2.70 -3.83
N THR A 57 15.88 -3.73 -4.67
CA THR A 57 16.41 -5.05 -4.30
C THR A 57 17.52 -5.51 -5.24
N ALA A 58 18.40 -6.35 -4.73
CA ALA A 58 19.48 -6.95 -5.53
C ALA A 58 18.93 -7.80 -6.67
N SER A 59 17.84 -8.56 -6.44
CA SER A 59 17.25 -9.38 -7.49
C SER A 59 16.68 -8.52 -8.64
N GLN A 60 15.96 -7.45 -8.35
CA GLN A 60 15.47 -6.53 -9.39
C GLN A 60 16.63 -5.91 -10.20
N LEU A 61 17.71 -5.54 -9.51
CA LEU A 61 18.86 -4.92 -10.13
C LEU A 61 19.68 -5.91 -10.99
N PHE A 62 20.06 -7.05 -10.42
CA PHE A 62 21.03 -7.96 -11.05
C PHE A 62 20.35 -9.03 -11.90
N ASP A 63 19.25 -9.63 -11.43
CA ASP A 63 18.60 -10.76 -12.11
C ASP A 63 17.61 -10.29 -13.20
N ALA A 64 17.07 -9.06 -13.07
CA ALA A 64 16.18 -8.50 -14.07
C ALA A 64 16.89 -7.50 -14.99
N LEU A 65 17.24 -6.31 -14.48
CA LEU A 65 17.74 -5.23 -15.33
C LEU A 65 19.14 -5.50 -15.87
N PHE A 66 20.11 -5.85 -15.02
CA PHE A 66 21.49 -6.03 -15.47
C PHE A 66 21.66 -7.33 -16.27
N ALA A 67 20.85 -8.36 -16.01
CA ALA A 67 20.79 -9.53 -16.88
C ALA A 67 20.37 -9.17 -18.32
N GLU A 68 19.43 -8.23 -18.46
CA GLU A 68 19.03 -7.70 -19.78
C GLU A 68 20.15 -6.92 -20.46
N VAL A 69 20.93 -6.13 -19.71
CA VAL A 69 22.15 -5.46 -20.24
C VAL A 69 23.14 -6.50 -20.75
N LYS A 70 23.43 -7.55 -19.97
CA LYS A 70 24.31 -8.66 -20.37
C LYS A 70 23.81 -9.37 -21.63
N ARG A 71 22.51 -9.63 -21.70
CA ARG A 71 21.89 -10.27 -22.87
C ARG A 71 22.05 -9.41 -24.12
N ARG A 72 21.82 -8.10 -24.01
CA ARG A 72 21.99 -7.18 -25.14
C ARG A 72 23.43 -6.99 -25.53
N HIS A 73 24.36 -6.92 -24.59
CA HIS A 73 25.81 -6.86 -24.88
C HIS A 73 26.24 -8.04 -25.76
N LYS A 74 25.82 -9.28 -25.45
CA LYS A 74 26.08 -10.46 -26.27
C LYS A 74 25.51 -10.40 -27.70
N GLN A 75 24.50 -9.56 -27.93
CA GLN A 75 23.86 -9.37 -29.24
C GLN A 75 24.44 -8.20 -30.04
N MET A 76 25.41 -7.47 -29.47
CA MET A 76 26.07 -6.36 -30.18
C MET A 76 26.93 -6.88 -31.34
N PRO A 77 27.06 -6.09 -32.43
CA PRO A 77 28.07 -6.38 -33.44
C PRO A 77 29.46 -6.54 -32.80
N PRO A 78 30.25 -7.57 -33.16
CA PRO A 78 31.57 -7.82 -32.58
C PRO A 78 32.47 -6.61 -32.57
N ALA A 79 32.48 -5.80 -33.64
CA ALA A 79 33.27 -4.58 -33.78
C ALA A 79 33.07 -3.57 -32.63
N ILE A 80 31.90 -3.60 -31.97
CA ILE A 80 31.58 -2.73 -30.83
C ILE A 80 31.55 -3.55 -29.54
N GLY A 81 30.90 -4.73 -29.53
CA GLY A 81 30.74 -5.57 -28.35
C GLY A 81 32.10 -5.99 -27.75
N ASP A 82 33.06 -6.34 -28.58
CA ASP A 82 34.40 -6.76 -28.14
C ASP A 82 35.20 -5.65 -27.45
N LEU A 83 34.82 -4.38 -27.61
CA LEU A 83 35.43 -3.26 -26.89
C LEU A 83 35.04 -3.23 -25.41
N PHE A 84 33.93 -3.87 -25.04
CA PHE A 84 33.41 -3.87 -23.68
C PHE A 84 33.61 -5.22 -22.99
N GLU A 85 33.70 -5.16 -21.67
CA GLU A 85 33.69 -6.31 -20.79
C GLU A 85 32.53 -6.16 -19.79
N THR A 86 31.85 -7.27 -19.51
CA THR A 86 30.73 -7.29 -18.54
C THR A 86 31.01 -8.32 -17.44
N THR A 87 31.11 -7.85 -16.21
CA THR A 87 31.30 -8.66 -14.99
C THR A 87 29.96 -8.99 -14.32
N SER A 88 29.98 -9.36 -13.03
CA SER A 88 28.76 -9.59 -12.24
C SER A 88 27.92 -8.33 -12.08
N ASP A 89 28.55 -7.17 -11.88
CA ASP A 89 27.95 -5.91 -11.44
C ASP A 89 28.31 -4.69 -12.30
N ARG A 90 29.17 -4.87 -13.32
CA ARG A 90 29.65 -3.78 -14.17
C ARG A 90 29.72 -4.15 -15.64
N MET A 91 29.59 -3.13 -16.50
CA MET A 91 29.98 -3.17 -17.89
C MET A 91 30.97 -2.03 -18.11
N VAL A 92 32.16 -2.32 -18.66
CA VAL A 92 33.27 -1.35 -18.78
C VAL A 92 33.87 -1.38 -20.17
N LEU A 93 34.43 -0.25 -20.62
CA LEU A 93 35.25 -0.17 -21.82
C LEU A 93 36.64 -0.71 -21.49
N LYS A 94 37.10 -1.77 -22.16
CA LYS A 94 38.38 -2.46 -21.88
C LYS A 94 39.60 -1.56 -21.91
N SER A 95 39.65 -0.63 -22.90
CA SER A 95 40.77 0.29 -23.07
C SER A 95 40.85 1.38 -21.99
N ASN A 96 39.69 1.74 -21.33
CA ASN A 96 39.66 2.72 -20.26
C ASN A 96 38.48 2.47 -19.33
N PRO A 97 38.57 1.49 -18.39
CA PRO A 97 37.51 1.09 -17.50
C PRO A 97 37.05 2.18 -16.50
N SER A 98 37.91 3.16 -16.23
CA SER A 98 37.59 4.28 -15.32
C SER A 98 36.82 5.41 -16.00
N ALA A 99 36.99 5.59 -17.30
CA ALA A 99 36.35 6.63 -18.07
C ALA A 99 34.97 6.23 -18.59
N VAL A 100 34.75 4.94 -18.95
CA VAL A 100 33.50 4.47 -19.49
C VAL A 100 33.04 3.20 -18.78
N PHE A 101 31.97 3.31 -18.01
CA PHE A 101 31.38 2.18 -17.30
C PHE A 101 29.89 2.34 -16.97
N CYS A 102 29.22 1.21 -16.80
CA CYS A 102 27.98 1.09 -16.08
C CYS A 102 28.23 0.31 -14.79
N ALA A 103 27.78 0.83 -13.65
CA ALA A 103 27.88 0.17 -12.34
C ALA A 103 26.50 0.01 -11.70
N CYS A 104 26.23 -1.18 -11.17
CA CYS A 104 25.02 -1.50 -10.44
C CYS A 104 25.23 -1.29 -8.94
N LYS A 105 24.33 -0.53 -8.28
CA LYS A 105 24.39 -0.24 -6.86
C LYS A 105 22.98 -0.36 -6.25
N THR A 106 22.78 -1.29 -5.33
CA THR A 106 21.49 -1.47 -4.67
C THR A 106 21.13 -0.27 -3.79
N ALA A 107 19.89 0.19 -3.85
CA ALA A 107 19.36 1.25 -2.99
C ALA A 107 19.10 0.70 -1.60
N SER A 108 20.01 0.94 -0.64
CA SER A 108 19.88 0.52 0.76
C SER A 108 19.81 1.73 1.67
N LYS A 109 18.84 1.74 2.62
CA LYS A 109 18.75 2.77 3.67
C LYS A 109 20.00 2.84 4.54
N GLU A 110 20.73 1.73 4.66
CA GLU A 110 21.93 1.60 5.49
C GLU A 110 23.17 2.21 4.81
N ARG A 111 23.12 2.43 3.50
CA ARG A 111 24.21 3.02 2.71
C ARG A 111 23.68 4.02 1.66
N PRO A 112 23.03 5.11 2.09
CA PRO A 112 22.45 6.08 1.18
C PRO A 112 23.50 6.72 0.26
N GLU A 113 24.75 6.91 0.74
CA GLU A 113 25.86 7.47 -0.01
C GLU A 113 26.36 6.58 -1.17
N SER A 114 25.81 5.39 -1.35
CA SER A 114 26.21 4.48 -2.44
C SER A 114 26.10 5.09 -3.84
N LEU A 115 25.20 6.07 -4.03
CA LEU A 115 25.02 6.82 -5.29
C LEU A 115 25.88 8.07 -5.37
N ALA A 116 26.56 8.48 -4.28
CA ALA A 116 27.42 9.65 -4.25
C ALA A 116 28.77 9.40 -4.99
N GLY A 117 29.44 10.48 -5.40
CA GLY A 117 30.82 10.45 -5.89
C GLY A 117 31.01 10.03 -7.35
N VAL A 118 29.94 9.93 -8.15
CA VAL A 118 30.08 9.66 -9.59
C VAL A 118 30.02 11.00 -10.35
N HIS A 119 31.19 11.50 -10.71
CA HIS A 119 31.34 12.73 -11.49
C HIS A 119 32.16 12.49 -12.74
N VAL A 120 31.95 13.29 -13.77
CA VAL A 120 32.71 13.31 -14.99
C VAL A 120 32.92 14.76 -15.41
N GLU A 121 34.16 15.12 -15.75
CA GLU A 121 34.46 16.43 -16.32
C GLU A 121 33.91 16.54 -17.75
N MET A 122 33.55 17.74 -18.16
CA MET A 122 33.15 18.02 -19.53
C MET A 122 34.29 17.70 -20.50
N PRO A 123 34.01 17.14 -21.67
CA PRO A 123 32.70 16.93 -22.33
C PRO A 123 32.01 15.60 -21.99
N GLY A 124 32.44 14.89 -20.96
CA GLY A 124 31.83 13.61 -20.55
C GLY A 124 30.40 13.74 -20.06
N ALA A 125 29.74 12.59 -19.86
CA ALA A 125 28.32 12.53 -19.45
C ALA A 125 28.07 11.49 -18.34
N VAL A 126 27.14 11.80 -17.45
CA VAL A 126 26.67 10.91 -16.36
C VAL A 126 25.19 10.60 -16.56
N LEU A 127 24.81 9.34 -16.36
CA LEU A 127 23.41 8.90 -16.36
C LEU A 127 23.13 8.10 -15.10
N LEU A 128 22.13 8.53 -14.34
CA LEU A 128 21.54 7.77 -13.24
C LEU A 128 20.23 7.12 -13.72
N ILE A 129 20.12 5.81 -13.60
CA ILE A 129 18.86 5.09 -13.83
C ILE A 129 18.39 4.48 -12.51
N ALA A 130 17.20 4.82 -12.09
CA ALA A 130 16.52 4.18 -10.97
C ALA A 130 15.36 3.34 -11.50
N ASP A 131 15.50 2.01 -11.42
CA ASP A 131 14.45 1.07 -11.78
C ASP A 131 13.60 0.75 -10.53
N GLU A 132 12.31 0.51 -10.74
CA GLU A 132 11.31 0.37 -9.66
C GLU A 132 11.40 1.52 -8.64
N ALA A 133 11.49 2.75 -9.16
CA ALA A 133 11.76 3.97 -8.39
C ALA A 133 10.74 4.26 -7.28
N SER A 134 9.51 3.78 -7.39
CA SER A 134 8.47 3.87 -6.36
C SER A 134 8.87 3.15 -5.05
N GLY A 135 9.72 2.13 -5.12
CA GLY A 135 10.23 1.39 -3.97
C GLY A 135 11.50 1.96 -3.34
N ILE A 136 12.15 2.95 -3.98
CA ILE A 136 13.42 3.51 -3.51
C ILE A 136 13.17 4.59 -2.44
N PRO A 137 13.83 4.52 -1.27
CA PRO A 137 13.72 5.56 -0.25
C PRO A 137 14.19 6.94 -0.73
N GLU A 138 13.52 8.01 -0.29
CA GLU A 138 13.83 9.39 -0.70
C GLU A 138 15.27 9.81 -0.37
N THR A 139 15.79 9.38 0.77
CA THR A 139 17.18 9.64 1.21
C THR A 139 18.26 9.17 0.22
N ILE A 140 17.95 8.17 -0.62
CA ILE A 140 18.85 7.69 -1.69
C ILE A 140 18.93 8.73 -2.82
N PHE A 141 17.80 9.33 -3.20
CA PHE A 141 17.77 10.38 -4.21
C PHE A 141 18.42 11.68 -3.71
N GLU A 142 18.23 12.02 -2.43
CA GLU A 142 18.89 13.16 -1.80
C GLU A 142 20.40 13.02 -1.81
N SER A 143 20.95 11.85 -1.42
CA SER A 143 22.39 11.59 -1.46
C SER A 143 22.97 11.52 -2.87
N GLY A 144 22.17 11.06 -3.84
CA GLY A 144 22.53 11.05 -5.27
C GLY A 144 22.51 12.43 -5.92
N SER A 145 21.77 13.41 -5.34
CA SER A 145 21.55 14.73 -5.92
C SER A 145 22.87 15.50 -6.16
N GLY A 146 23.85 15.35 -5.28
CA GLY A 146 25.18 15.94 -5.44
C GLY A 146 25.90 15.46 -6.71
N SER A 147 25.86 14.16 -6.99
CA SER A 147 26.47 13.57 -8.22
C SER A 147 25.73 14.00 -9.49
N MET A 148 24.45 14.38 -9.38
CA MET A 148 23.58 14.78 -10.49
C MET A 148 23.47 16.32 -10.65
N SER A 149 24.24 17.09 -9.91
CA SER A 149 24.24 18.56 -9.97
C SER A 149 24.93 19.12 -11.24
N GLY A 150 25.83 18.34 -11.87
CA GLY A 150 26.57 18.76 -13.07
C GLY A 150 25.66 18.99 -14.28
N HIS A 151 26.07 19.91 -15.18
CA HIS A 151 25.32 20.22 -16.42
C HIS A 151 25.22 19.03 -17.40
N ASN A 152 26.11 18.04 -17.27
CA ASN A 152 26.23 16.86 -18.10
C ASN A 152 25.60 15.60 -17.44
N ALA A 153 24.82 15.79 -16.38
CA ALA A 153 24.17 14.69 -15.65
C ALA A 153 22.69 14.55 -16.04
N THR A 154 22.25 13.32 -16.32
CA THR A 154 20.88 12.96 -16.65
C THR A 154 20.34 11.95 -15.64
N THR A 155 19.10 12.11 -15.19
CA THR A 155 18.40 11.18 -14.29
C THR A 155 17.19 10.60 -15.01
N LEU A 156 17.06 9.28 -15.02
CA LEU A 156 15.91 8.55 -15.53
C LEU A 156 15.31 7.69 -14.41
N LEU A 157 14.07 7.97 -14.04
CA LEU A 157 13.30 7.17 -13.09
C LEU A 157 12.29 6.31 -13.86
N LEU A 158 12.27 5.01 -13.57
CA LEU A 158 11.33 4.05 -14.13
C LEU A 158 10.64 3.33 -12.99
N GLY A 159 9.34 3.13 -13.04
CA GLY A 159 8.65 2.38 -11.99
C GLY A 159 7.17 2.17 -12.21
N ASN A 160 6.62 1.24 -11.44
CA ASN A 160 5.19 1.12 -11.29
C ASN A 160 4.73 2.10 -10.19
N PRO A 161 3.65 2.85 -10.40
CA PRO A 161 3.15 3.85 -9.45
C PRO A 161 2.34 3.18 -8.33
N ILE A 162 3.03 2.53 -7.37
CA ILE A 162 2.41 1.74 -6.31
C ILE A 162 2.16 2.53 -5.01
N ARG A 163 2.66 3.76 -4.90
CA ARG A 163 2.56 4.60 -3.69
C ARG A 163 2.28 6.04 -4.04
N ASN A 164 1.35 6.66 -3.31
CA ASN A 164 1.01 8.08 -3.41
C ASN A 164 1.91 8.95 -2.51
N SER A 165 3.18 8.54 -2.34
CA SER A 165 4.16 9.22 -1.50
C SER A 165 5.58 8.93 -1.96
N GLY A 166 6.54 9.74 -1.48
CA GLY A 166 7.96 9.60 -1.80
C GLY A 166 8.37 10.34 -3.07
N PHE A 167 9.68 10.31 -3.35
CA PHE A 167 10.28 11.12 -4.42
C PHE A 167 9.70 10.83 -5.80
N PHE A 168 9.52 9.55 -6.16
CA PHE A 168 8.97 9.15 -7.47
C PHE A 168 7.55 9.72 -7.68
N TYR A 169 6.67 9.65 -6.67
CA TYR A 169 5.34 10.26 -6.74
C TYR A 169 5.43 11.78 -6.96
N ARG A 170 6.27 12.45 -6.20
CA ARG A 170 6.46 13.90 -6.30
C ARG A 170 6.97 14.36 -7.67
N THR A 171 7.79 13.54 -8.38
CA THR A 171 8.23 13.88 -9.75
C THR A 171 7.09 13.89 -10.76
N HIS A 172 5.96 13.26 -10.46
CA HIS A 172 4.75 13.26 -11.28
C HIS A 172 3.65 14.22 -10.78
N THR A 173 3.85 14.84 -9.60
CA THR A 173 2.90 15.78 -8.97
C THR A 173 3.57 17.13 -8.70
N ASP A 174 4.04 17.36 -7.48
CA ASP A 174 4.56 18.65 -7.01
C ASP A 174 5.81 19.11 -7.79
N LEU A 175 6.66 18.19 -8.20
CA LEU A 175 7.90 18.46 -8.94
C LEU A 175 7.75 18.26 -10.46
N SER A 176 6.54 18.03 -10.96
CA SER A 176 6.31 17.70 -12.39
C SER A 176 6.76 18.81 -13.34
N HIS A 177 6.83 20.04 -12.88
CA HIS A 177 7.33 21.19 -13.68
C HIS A 177 8.85 21.12 -13.96
N ASP A 178 9.61 20.36 -13.16
CA ASP A 178 11.08 20.15 -13.33
C ASP A 178 11.42 18.85 -14.04
N TRP A 179 10.43 18.02 -14.35
CA TRP A 179 10.63 16.67 -14.89
C TRP A 179 9.86 16.47 -16.19
N TRP A 180 10.50 15.86 -17.18
CA TRP A 180 9.77 15.28 -18.29
C TRP A 180 9.07 14.02 -17.79
N THR A 181 7.76 13.97 -17.93
CA THR A 181 6.92 12.90 -17.38
C THR A 181 6.26 12.08 -18.48
N LYS A 182 6.21 10.77 -18.30
CA LYS A 182 5.51 9.85 -19.20
C LYS A 182 4.72 8.81 -18.42
N THR A 183 3.50 8.56 -18.87
CA THR A 183 2.68 7.41 -18.45
C THR A 183 2.65 6.37 -19.56
N VAL A 184 2.78 5.09 -19.21
CA VAL A 184 2.70 3.97 -20.15
C VAL A 184 1.72 2.93 -19.65
N SER A 185 0.55 2.87 -20.27
CA SER A 185 -0.49 1.88 -19.97
C SER A 185 -0.20 0.53 -20.63
N CYS A 186 -0.65 -0.56 -19.98
CA CYS A 186 -0.69 -1.88 -20.60
C CYS A 186 -1.68 -1.94 -21.75
N LYS A 187 -2.78 -1.17 -21.70
CA LYS A 187 -3.86 -1.19 -22.71
C LYS A 187 -3.36 -0.81 -24.10
N ASP A 188 -2.37 0.06 -24.17
CA ASP A 188 -1.81 0.56 -25.44
C ASP A 188 -0.45 -0.07 -25.79
N ASN A 189 -0.06 -1.13 -25.08
CA ASN A 189 1.27 -1.73 -25.22
C ASN A 189 1.21 -3.13 -25.87
N PRO A 190 1.79 -3.33 -27.06
CA PRO A 190 1.71 -4.59 -27.79
C PRO A 190 2.48 -5.77 -27.14
N LEU A 191 3.25 -5.52 -26.07
CA LEU A 191 3.93 -6.56 -25.32
C LEU A 191 3.02 -7.20 -24.27
N VAL A 192 1.88 -6.57 -23.95
CA VAL A 192 0.95 -7.04 -22.91
C VAL A 192 -0.28 -7.63 -23.60
N SER A 193 -0.66 -8.84 -23.20
CA SER A 193 -1.83 -9.51 -23.78
C SER A 193 -3.14 -8.98 -23.16
N ASP A 194 -4.22 -9.01 -23.93
CA ASP A 194 -5.55 -8.68 -23.45
C ASP A 194 -6.02 -9.63 -22.34
N ASP A 195 -5.55 -10.89 -22.35
CA ASP A 195 -5.82 -11.88 -21.30
C ASP A 195 -5.26 -11.42 -19.97
N PHE A 196 -4.01 -10.91 -19.94
CA PHE A 196 -3.43 -10.37 -18.72
C PHE A 196 -4.26 -9.19 -18.16
N ILE A 197 -4.73 -8.30 -19.05
CA ILE A 197 -5.55 -7.14 -18.63
C ILE A 197 -6.88 -7.60 -18.05
N ARG A 198 -7.52 -8.60 -18.65
CA ARG A 198 -8.76 -9.20 -18.15
C ARG A 198 -8.55 -9.89 -16.81
N ASP A 199 -7.51 -10.72 -16.69
CA ASP A 199 -7.18 -11.40 -15.42
C ASP A 199 -6.95 -10.39 -14.28
N MET A 200 -6.32 -9.25 -14.58
CA MET A 200 -6.12 -8.19 -13.58
C MET A 200 -7.45 -7.52 -13.21
N ALA A 201 -8.34 -7.27 -14.18
CA ALA A 201 -9.65 -6.70 -13.94
C ALA A 201 -10.53 -7.64 -13.10
N ASP A 202 -10.53 -8.94 -13.43
CA ASP A 202 -11.31 -9.96 -12.71
C ASP A 202 -10.80 -10.18 -11.29
N ARG A 203 -9.47 -10.14 -11.10
CA ARG A 203 -8.83 -10.39 -9.81
C ARG A 203 -8.94 -9.21 -8.84
N TYR A 204 -8.77 -8.00 -9.32
CA TYR A 204 -8.64 -6.80 -8.49
C TYR A 204 -9.82 -5.83 -8.64
N GLY A 205 -10.54 -5.87 -9.76
CA GLY A 205 -11.50 -4.84 -10.17
C GLY A 205 -10.80 -3.66 -10.88
N GLU A 206 -11.44 -3.08 -11.89
CA GLU A 206 -10.86 -1.99 -12.70
C GLU A 206 -10.63 -0.69 -11.91
N GLU A 207 -11.39 -0.47 -10.83
CA GLU A 207 -11.26 0.69 -9.93
C GLU A 207 -10.29 0.48 -8.77
N SER A 208 -9.60 -0.67 -8.72
CA SER A 208 -8.70 -0.99 -7.62
C SER A 208 -7.33 -0.34 -7.76
N ALA A 209 -6.65 -0.11 -6.64
CA ALA A 209 -5.27 0.34 -6.61
C ALA A 209 -4.34 -0.57 -7.42
N GLY A 210 -4.58 -1.88 -7.37
CA GLY A 210 -3.81 -2.88 -8.12
C GLY A 210 -3.99 -2.74 -9.64
N PHE A 211 -5.19 -2.43 -10.13
CA PHE A 211 -5.43 -2.22 -11.56
C PHE A 211 -4.84 -0.89 -12.05
N TYR A 212 -4.99 0.19 -11.25
CA TYR A 212 -4.38 1.48 -11.56
C TYR A 212 -2.87 1.36 -11.71
N SER A 213 -2.18 0.79 -10.72
CA SER A 213 -0.71 0.72 -10.72
C SER A 213 -0.16 -0.28 -11.73
N ARG A 214 -0.80 -1.46 -11.89
CA ARG A 214 -0.24 -2.58 -12.67
C ARG A 214 -0.68 -2.59 -14.12
N VAL A 215 -1.86 -2.05 -14.43
CA VAL A 215 -2.42 -2.04 -15.77
C VAL A 215 -2.39 -0.64 -16.38
N LEU A 216 -2.96 0.36 -15.70
CA LEU A 216 -3.04 1.71 -16.26
C LEU A 216 -1.69 2.45 -16.17
N GLY A 217 -0.80 2.06 -15.24
CA GLY A 217 0.43 2.78 -14.99
C GLY A 217 0.18 4.14 -14.33
N GLU A 218 -0.96 4.27 -13.63
CA GLU A 218 -1.37 5.47 -12.91
C GLU A 218 -1.23 5.27 -11.40
N PHE A 219 -0.98 6.37 -10.68
CA PHE A 219 -1.03 6.32 -9.22
C PHE A 219 -2.45 5.99 -8.79
N PRO A 220 -2.61 5.02 -7.87
CA PRO A 220 -3.93 4.65 -7.39
C PRO A 220 -4.55 5.80 -6.58
N PRO A 221 -5.88 5.88 -6.52
CA PRO A 221 -6.56 6.85 -5.67
C PRO A 221 -6.24 6.67 -4.17
N SER A 222 -5.77 5.48 -3.80
CA SER A 222 -5.24 5.16 -2.45
C SER A 222 -3.94 4.37 -2.57
N ASP A 223 -3.10 4.36 -1.51
CA ASP A 223 -1.88 3.53 -1.47
C ASP A 223 -2.24 2.05 -1.62
N GLU A 224 -1.54 1.31 -2.48
CA GLU A 224 -1.79 -0.13 -2.75
C GLU A 224 -1.65 -0.99 -1.47
N ASP A 225 -0.84 -0.52 -0.51
CA ASP A 225 -0.57 -1.20 0.74
C ASP A 225 -1.66 -0.99 1.81
N THR A 226 -2.57 -0.01 1.65
CA THR A 226 -3.60 0.27 2.66
C THR A 226 -4.72 -0.75 2.59
N TYR A 227 -5.18 -1.21 3.75
CA TYR A 227 -6.18 -2.26 3.78
C TYR A 227 -7.57 -1.76 3.39
N ILE A 228 -8.00 -0.61 3.91
CA ILE A 228 -9.25 0.04 3.49
C ILE A 228 -8.88 1.26 2.65
N PRO A 229 -9.27 1.28 1.36
CA PRO A 229 -9.01 2.40 0.47
C PRO A 229 -9.63 3.72 0.95
N LEU A 230 -8.88 4.82 0.87
CA LEU A 230 -9.32 6.14 1.35
C LEU A 230 -10.55 6.66 0.60
N ASP A 231 -10.68 6.34 -0.69
CA ASP A 231 -11.83 6.72 -1.51
C ASP A 231 -13.14 6.07 -1.03
N LEU A 232 -13.10 4.80 -0.59
CA LEU A 232 -14.24 4.12 0.01
C LEU A 232 -14.67 4.77 1.33
N ILE A 233 -13.69 5.16 2.16
CA ILE A 233 -13.94 5.85 3.43
C ILE A 233 -14.54 7.23 3.17
N ASN A 234 -13.93 8.04 2.29
CA ASN A 234 -14.42 9.37 1.97
C ASN A 234 -15.82 9.35 1.35
N ALA A 235 -16.09 8.38 0.48
CA ALA A 235 -17.41 8.21 -0.10
C ALA A 235 -18.48 7.94 0.99
N SER A 236 -18.14 7.28 2.10
CA SER A 236 -19.08 7.00 3.20
C SER A 236 -19.44 8.23 4.03
N LEU A 237 -18.64 9.31 4.00
CA LEU A 237 -18.92 10.55 4.72
C LEU A 237 -20.08 11.35 4.10
N THR A 238 -20.20 11.29 2.77
CA THR A 238 -21.11 12.11 1.99
C THR A 238 -22.37 11.37 1.51
N ARG A 239 -22.44 10.05 1.72
CA ARG A 239 -23.60 9.26 1.31
C ARG A 239 -24.84 9.67 2.06
N ASP A 240 -25.96 9.75 1.33
CA ASP A 240 -27.28 9.93 1.90
C ASP A 240 -27.87 8.55 2.24
N VAL A 241 -27.43 7.99 3.37
CA VAL A 241 -27.86 6.69 3.86
C VAL A 241 -28.41 6.88 5.27
N GLU A 242 -29.66 6.51 5.46
CA GLU A 242 -30.26 6.40 6.78
C GLU A 242 -29.96 5.04 7.41
N GLY A 243 -29.56 5.04 8.69
CA GLY A 243 -29.36 3.80 9.44
C GLY A 243 -30.70 3.02 9.52
N SER A 244 -30.66 1.72 9.29
CA SER A 244 -31.84 0.87 9.39
C SER A 244 -32.48 1.00 10.79
N PRO A 245 -33.75 1.41 10.90
CA PRO A 245 -34.40 1.60 12.21
C PRO A 245 -34.54 0.30 13.00
N VAL A 246 -34.58 -0.85 12.32
CA VAL A 246 -34.72 -2.18 12.92
C VAL A 246 -33.38 -2.90 13.17
N ALA A 247 -32.29 -2.32 12.72
CA ALA A 247 -30.96 -2.93 12.93
C ALA A 247 -30.55 -2.83 14.40
N PRO A 248 -29.91 -3.87 14.95
CA PRO A 248 -29.41 -3.82 16.32
C PRO A 248 -28.27 -2.79 16.43
N VAL A 249 -28.21 -2.15 17.58
CA VAL A 249 -27.09 -1.31 17.96
C VAL A 249 -25.99 -2.19 18.57
N ILE A 250 -24.78 -2.05 18.11
CA ILE A 250 -23.60 -2.76 18.61
C ILE A 250 -22.55 -1.72 19.00
N TRP A 251 -22.03 -1.85 20.22
CA TRP A 251 -20.91 -1.03 20.66
C TRP A 251 -19.60 -1.81 20.56
N GLY A 252 -18.52 -1.12 20.16
CA GLY A 252 -17.16 -1.66 20.15
C GLY A 252 -16.27 -0.82 21.05
N VAL A 253 -15.52 -1.47 21.94
CA VAL A 253 -14.65 -0.81 22.91
C VAL A 253 -13.23 -1.33 22.77
N ASP A 254 -12.32 -0.48 22.32
CA ASP A 254 -10.86 -0.71 22.39
C ASP A 254 -10.35 -0.15 23.72
N VAL A 255 -9.67 -0.99 24.51
CA VAL A 255 -9.30 -0.66 25.90
C VAL A 255 -7.80 -0.39 25.99
N SER A 256 -7.43 0.80 26.51
CA SER A 256 -6.05 1.16 26.80
C SER A 256 -5.89 1.62 28.26
N ARG A 257 -4.86 1.14 28.95
CA ARG A 257 -4.62 1.46 30.38
C ARG A 257 -3.89 2.79 30.58
N SER A 258 -2.79 2.98 29.88
CA SER A 258 -1.89 4.12 30.12
C SER A 258 -0.97 4.36 28.92
N GLY A 259 -0.44 5.56 28.82
CA GLY A 259 0.52 5.94 27.80
C GLY A 259 -0.06 6.81 26.70
N ARG A 260 0.37 6.60 25.45
CA ARG A 260 -0.04 7.41 24.30
C ARG A 260 -1.36 6.96 23.66
N ASP A 261 -1.80 5.71 23.92
CA ASP A 261 -3.00 5.12 23.35
C ASP A 261 -4.24 5.56 24.14
N ARG A 262 -5.40 5.53 23.49
CA ARG A 262 -6.69 5.96 24.04
C ARG A 262 -7.62 4.77 24.15
N SER A 263 -8.48 4.72 25.20
CA SER A 263 -9.66 3.88 25.13
C SER A 263 -10.70 4.55 24.23
N ALA A 264 -11.35 3.78 23.36
CA ALA A 264 -12.31 4.29 22.38
C ALA A 264 -13.63 3.49 22.42
N LEU A 265 -14.75 4.17 22.23
CA LEU A 265 -16.11 3.59 22.16
C LEU A 265 -16.76 4.00 20.85
N ALA A 266 -17.01 3.03 19.99
CA ALA A 266 -17.75 3.17 18.74
C ALA A 266 -19.16 2.61 18.87
N LYS A 267 -20.18 3.29 18.29
CA LYS A 267 -21.59 2.88 18.33
C LYS A 267 -22.12 2.74 16.91
N ARG A 268 -22.38 1.50 16.47
CA ARG A 268 -22.88 1.19 15.12
C ARG A 268 -24.30 0.65 15.16
N LYS A 269 -25.16 1.16 14.26
CA LYS A 269 -26.52 0.65 14.04
C LYS A 269 -26.63 0.23 12.56
N GLY A 270 -26.56 -1.08 12.32
CA GLY A 270 -26.57 -1.63 10.96
C GLY A 270 -25.47 -1.03 10.06
N ASN A 271 -25.88 -0.21 9.11
CA ASN A 271 -25.03 0.41 8.10
C ASN A 271 -24.55 1.84 8.43
N ALA A 272 -24.75 2.31 9.67
CA ALA A 272 -24.30 3.64 10.08
C ALA A 272 -23.56 3.60 11.43
N LEU A 273 -22.47 4.39 11.52
CA LEU A 273 -21.90 4.79 12.80
C LEU A 273 -22.72 6.00 13.28
N ILE A 274 -23.42 5.87 14.42
CA ILE A 274 -24.49 6.77 14.81
C ILE A 274 -24.02 8.08 15.43
N GLU A 275 -22.78 8.11 15.93
CA GLU A 275 -22.17 9.32 16.51
C GLU A 275 -20.63 9.25 16.35
N PRO A 276 -19.90 10.36 16.50
CA PRO A 276 -18.45 10.36 16.57
C PRO A 276 -17.93 9.46 17.69
N ILE A 277 -16.83 8.77 17.46
CA ILE A 277 -16.24 7.84 18.43
C ILE A 277 -15.74 8.59 19.66
N LYS A 278 -16.19 8.19 20.83
CA LYS A 278 -15.77 8.77 22.11
C LYS A 278 -14.44 8.18 22.56
N THR A 279 -13.56 9.01 23.09
CA THR A 279 -12.22 8.57 23.53
C THR A 279 -11.87 9.09 24.91
N TRP A 280 -11.13 8.27 25.67
CA TRP A 280 -10.61 8.63 26.99
C TRP A 280 -9.16 8.20 27.14
N ARG A 281 -8.40 8.90 27.99
CA ARG A 281 -7.01 8.56 28.29
C ARG A 281 -6.82 8.29 29.76
N ASN A 282 -5.85 7.41 30.06
CA ASN A 282 -5.42 7.13 31.43
C ASN A 282 -6.58 6.75 32.37
N LYS A 283 -7.49 5.91 31.86
CA LYS A 283 -8.59 5.35 32.67
C LYS A 283 -8.24 3.96 33.14
N ASP A 284 -8.50 3.70 34.42
CA ASP A 284 -8.42 2.34 34.97
C ASP A 284 -9.68 1.53 34.60
N THR A 285 -9.67 0.26 34.97
CA THR A 285 -10.76 -0.69 34.69
C THR A 285 -12.08 -0.22 35.28
N MET A 286 -12.06 0.29 36.52
CA MET A 286 -13.27 0.72 37.24
C MET A 286 -13.84 2.02 36.66
N GLU A 287 -12.97 2.99 36.40
CA GLU A 287 -13.36 4.25 35.75
C GLU A 287 -13.95 4.02 34.36
N LEU A 288 -13.32 3.17 33.53
CA LEU A 288 -13.79 2.90 32.18
C LEU A 288 -15.13 2.15 32.20
N SER A 289 -15.29 1.16 33.06
CA SER A 289 -16.58 0.46 33.23
C SER A 289 -17.67 1.40 33.71
N GLY A 290 -17.37 2.34 34.62
CA GLY A 290 -18.30 3.38 35.06
C GLY A 290 -18.71 4.33 33.92
N ILE A 291 -17.76 4.68 33.02
CA ILE A 291 -18.03 5.49 31.82
C ILE A 291 -18.96 4.71 30.87
N ILE A 292 -18.69 3.43 30.62
CA ILE A 292 -19.54 2.59 29.74
C ILE A 292 -20.96 2.46 30.33
N LEU A 293 -21.09 2.28 31.65
CA LEU A 293 -22.37 2.24 32.32
C LEU A 293 -23.14 3.55 32.14
N ASN A 294 -22.49 4.68 32.42
CA ASN A 294 -23.13 6.01 32.24
C ASN A 294 -23.56 6.24 30.79
N GLU A 295 -22.76 5.84 29.80
CA GLU A 295 -23.15 5.89 28.38
C GLU A 295 -24.38 5.02 28.11
N TYR A 296 -24.45 3.83 28.70
CA TYR A 296 -25.56 2.91 28.54
C TYR A 296 -26.85 3.47 29.19
N GLU A 297 -26.76 3.99 30.39
CA GLU A 297 -27.90 4.55 31.12
C GLU A 297 -28.47 5.80 30.48
N THR A 298 -27.61 6.67 29.97
CA THR A 298 -28.01 7.92 29.30
C THR A 298 -28.50 7.70 27.85
N THR A 299 -28.26 6.52 27.27
CA THR A 299 -28.76 6.16 25.94
C THR A 299 -30.24 5.78 26.02
N MET A 300 -31.07 6.30 25.10
CA MET A 300 -32.47 5.96 25.00
C MET A 300 -32.68 4.45 24.88
N ILE A 301 -33.68 3.88 25.49
CA ILE A 301 -33.89 2.42 25.56
C ILE A 301 -33.90 1.76 24.17
N GLN A 302 -34.47 2.40 23.16
CA GLN A 302 -34.55 1.93 21.78
C GLN A 302 -33.18 1.94 21.03
N ASP A 303 -32.22 2.69 21.53
CA ASP A 303 -30.89 2.84 20.95
C ASP A 303 -29.81 2.21 21.84
N ARG A 304 -30.20 1.52 22.90
CA ARG A 304 -29.27 0.75 23.74
C ARG A 304 -28.64 -0.39 22.94
N PRO A 305 -27.39 -0.72 23.19
CA PRO A 305 -26.72 -1.80 22.46
C PRO A 305 -27.32 -3.16 22.81
N GLN A 306 -27.46 -4.00 21.78
CA GLN A 306 -27.71 -5.42 21.95
C GLN A 306 -26.51 -6.11 22.57
N THR A 307 -25.33 -5.69 22.16
CA THR A 307 -24.02 -6.22 22.60
C THR A 307 -22.99 -5.11 22.67
N ILE A 308 -22.13 -5.15 23.70
CA ILE A 308 -20.94 -4.32 23.87
C ILE A 308 -19.73 -5.23 23.68
N CYS A 309 -19.09 -5.17 22.51
CA CYS A 309 -17.89 -5.94 22.17
C CYS A 309 -16.64 -5.23 22.71
N ILE A 310 -15.95 -5.85 23.65
CA ILE A 310 -14.79 -5.26 24.33
C ILE A 310 -13.55 -6.11 24.04
N ASP A 311 -12.45 -5.50 23.58
CA ASP A 311 -11.18 -6.21 23.44
C ASP A 311 -10.67 -6.66 24.82
N VAL A 312 -10.44 -7.96 24.99
CA VAL A 312 -9.98 -8.53 26.26
C VAL A 312 -8.47 -8.46 26.46
N ILE A 313 -7.70 -8.00 25.49
CA ILE A 313 -6.25 -7.94 25.62
C ILE A 313 -5.85 -6.93 26.70
N GLY A 314 -4.86 -7.30 27.50
CA GLY A 314 -4.36 -6.45 28.59
C GLY A 314 -5.37 -6.32 29.74
N ILE A 315 -5.85 -5.08 30.01
CA ILE A 315 -6.82 -4.83 31.10
C ILE A 315 -8.27 -5.01 30.67
N GLY A 316 -8.51 -5.26 29.39
CA GLY A 316 -9.87 -5.35 28.85
C GLY A 316 -10.71 -6.48 29.43
N ALA A 317 -10.09 -7.62 29.81
CA ALA A 317 -10.81 -8.70 30.49
C ALA A 317 -11.49 -8.21 31.78
N GLY A 318 -10.77 -7.42 32.60
CA GLY A 318 -11.36 -6.85 33.82
C GLY A 318 -12.47 -5.83 33.55
N VAL A 319 -12.43 -5.12 32.41
CA VAL A 319 -13.54 -4.24 31.98
C VAL A 319 -14.77 -5.08 31.62
N VAL A 320 -14.59 -6.20 30.91
CA VAL A 320 -15.68 -7.13 30.59
C VAL A 320 -16.33 -7.68 31.86
N ASP A 321 -15.52 -8.22 32.78
CA ASP A 321 -16.01 -8.79 34.04
C ASP A 321 -16.82 -7.76 34.83
N ARG A 322 -16.29 -6.54 34.93
CA ARG A 322 -17.00 -5.46 35.65
C ARG A 322 -18.26 -5.01 34.95
N CYS A 323 -18.29 -4.93 33.63
CA CYS A 323 -19.48 -4.61 32.86
C CYS A 323 -20.56 -5.70 33.05
N LEU A 324 -20.21 -6.97 33.09
CA LEU A 324 -21.13 -8.08 33.38
C LEU A 324 -21.68 -8.01 34.80
N GLU A 325 -20.85 -7.68 35.82
CA GLU A 325 -21.32 -7.43 37.19
C GLU A 325 -22.34 -6.27 37.30
N LEU A 326 -22.28 -5.32 36.35
CA LEU A 326 -23.17 -4.17 36.23
C LEU A 326 -24.38 -4.45 35.35
N ASP A 327 -24.65 -5.72 35.01
CA ASP A 327 -25.76 -6.16 34.16
C ASP A 327 -25.76 -5.54 32.75
N LEU A 328 -24.57 -5.15 32.24
CA LEU A 328 -24.42 -4.68 30.87
C LEU A 328 -24.28 -5.85 29.89
N PRO A 329 -24.81 -5.74 28.66
CA PRO A 329 -24.69 -6.80 27.64
C PRO A 329 -23.27 -6.86 27.04
N ALA A 330 -22.26 -7.02 27.91
CA ALA A 330 -20.87 -7.04 27.53
C ALA A 330 -20.43 -8.41 27.00
N ARG A 331 -19.56 -8.40 25.96
CA ARG A 331 -18.93 -9.58 25.41
C ARG A 331 -17.45 -9.33 25.19
N GLY A 332 -16.59 -10.17 25.75
CA GLY A 332 -15.15 -10.14 25.52
C GLY A 332 -14.79 -10.69 24.15
N ILE A 333 -13.96 -9.96 23.41
CA ILE A 333 -13.43 -10.36 22.10
C ILE A 333 -11.92 -10.47 22.19
N ASN A 334 -11.37 -11.66 21.96
CA ASN A 334 -9.92 -11.85 21.91
C ASN A 334 -9.42 -11.64 20.47
N VAL A 335 -9.01 -10.43 20.15
CA VAL A 335 -8.57 -10.07 18.79
C VAL A 335 -7.26 -10.76 18.36
N ALA A 336 -6.52 -11.39 19.29
CA ALA A 336 -5.29 -12.13 19.00
C ALA A 336 -5.55 -13.61 18.63
N GLU A 337 -6.74 -14.14 18.89
CA GLU A 337 -7.11 -15.51 18.51
C GLU A 337 -7.10 -15.71 16.99
N SER A 338 -7.12 -16.98 16.58
CA SER A 338 -7.29 -17.34 15.18
C SER A 338 -8.62 -16.81 14.65
N ALA A 339 -8.61 -16.32 13.41
CA ALA A 339 -9.83 -15.89 12.73
C ALA A 339 -10.84 -17.03 12.61
N SER A 340 -12.13 -16.71 12.57
CA SER A 340 -13.16 -17.71 12.25
C SER A 340 -13.09 -18.13 10.77
N LEU A 341 -12.75 -17.20 9.87
CA LEU A 341 -12.43 -17.47 8.47
C LEU A 341 -10.94 -17.77 8.31
N THR A 342 -10.51 -18.92 8.85
CA THR A 342 -9.11 -19.32 8.93
C THR A 342 -8.39 -19.43 7.58
N ASP A 343 -9.11 -19.62 6.49
CA ASP A 343 -8.53 -19.69 5.14
C ASP A 343 -8.18 -18.31 4.57
N LYS A 344 -8.86 -17.25 5.01
CA LYS A 344 -8.72 -15.89 4.50
C LYS A 344 -7.87 -14.99 5.41
N TYR A 345 -8.04 -15.10 6.73
CA TYR A 345 -7.43 -14.22 7.71
C TYR A 345 -6.54 -14.95 8.70
N MET A 346 -5.50 -14.27 9.22
CA MET A 346 -4.58 -14.86 10.19
C MET A 346 -5.17 -14.85 11.61
N ARG A 347 -5.72 -13.70 12.03
CA ARG A 347 -6.23 -13.47 13.39
C ARG A 347 -7.64 -12.89 13.35
N GLN A 348 -8.32 -12.92 14.50
CA GLN A 348 -9.64 -12.31 14.68
C GLN A 348 -9.62 -10.80 14.35
N ARG A 349 -8.57 -10.06 14.74
CA ARG A 349 -8.40 -8.66 14.36
C ARG A 349 -8.42 -8.46 12.84
N ASP A 350 -7.70 -9.30 12.11
CA ASP A 350 -7.60 -9.20 10.65
C ASP A 350 -8.97 -9.44 9.99
N GLU A 351 -9.75 -10.39 10.54
CA GLU A 351 -11.11 -10.67 10.08
C GLU A 351 -12.06 -9.49 10.36
N LEU A 352 -12.00 -8.87 11.55
CA LEU A 352 -12.83 -7.72 11.88
C LEU A 352 -12.57 -6.54 10.97
N TRP A 353 -11.31 -6.27 10.65
CA TRP A 353 -10.92 -5.28 9.64
C TRP A 353 -11.43 -5.68 8.24
N GLY A 354 -11.43 -6.98 7.91
CA GLY A 354 -11.98 -7.50 6.67
C GLY A 354 -13.47 -7.24 6.53
N ARG A 355 -14.22 -7.49 7.59
CA ARG A 355 -15.67 -7.22 7.65
C ARG A 355 -15.98 -5.71 7.56
N ALA A 356 -15.13 -4.87 8.20
CA ALA A 356 -15.23 -3.43 8.06
C ALA A 356 -15.00 -2.97 6.61
N ARG A 357 -14.00 -3.53 5.93
CA ARG A 357 -13.76 -3.27 4.51
C ARG A 357 -14.95 -3.69 3.64
N GLU A 358 -15.48 -4.89 3.81
CA GLU A 358 -16.69 -5.39 3.11
C GLU A 358 -17.90 -4.45 3.33
N TRP A 359 -18.04 -3.90 4.55
CA TRP A 359 -19.07 -2.92 4.88
C TRP A 359 -18.92 -1.61 4.07
N PHE A 360 -17.70 -1.13 3.82
CA PHE A 360 -17.43 0.01 2.93
C PHE A 360 -17.66 -0.34 1.44
N GLU A 361 -17.24 -1.53 1.02
CA GLU A 361 -17.37 -2.01 -0.37
C GLU A 361 -18.83 -2.22 -0.78
N ALA A 362 -19.72 -2.51 0.16
CA ALA A 362 -21.18 -2.58 -0.07
C ALA A 362 -21.79 -1.22 -0.50
N LYS A 363 -21.05 -0.12 -0.30
CA LYS A 363 -21.45 1.25 -0.71
C LYS A 363 -22.77 1.76 -0.10
N GLU A 364 -23.29 1.08 0.92
CA GLU A 364 -24.55 1.40 1.62
C GLU A 364 -24.32 1.86 3.06
N CYS A 365 -23.18 2.45 3.34
CA CYS A 365 -22.74 2.77 4.68
C CYS A 365 -22.47 4.26 4.88
N LYS A 366 -22.57 4.73 6.14
CA LYS A 366 -22.31 6.12 6.53
C LYS A 366 -21.43 6.21 7.76
N LEU A 367 -20.41 7.04 7.68
CA LEU A 367 -19.59 7.49 8.81
C LEU A 367 -19.90 8.96 9.17
N PRO A 368 -19.74 9.36 10.43
CA PRO A 368 -19.66 10.78 10.79
C PRO A 368 -18.39 11.39 10.20
N ASP A 369 -18.42 12.70 9.97
CA ASP A 369 -17.25 13.45 9.51
C ASP A 369 -16.24 13.62 10.66
N ASP A 370 -15.38 12.64 10.82
CA ASP A 370 -14.29 12.63 11.80
C ASP A 370 -12.94 12.36 11.08
N PRO A 371 -12.13 13.42 10.85
CA PRO A 371 -10.85 13.28 10.19
C PRO A 371 -9.87 12.32 10.88
N SER A 372 -9.97 12.17 12.21
CA SER A 372 -9.13 11.23 12.96
C SER A 372 -9.49 9.78 12.65
N LEU A 373 -10.79 9.46 12.60
CA LEU A 373 -11.27 8.13 12.22
C LEU A 373 -10.91 7.80 10.77
N VAL A 374 -11.12 8.75 9.85
CA VAL A 374 -10.73 8.60 8.44
C VAL A 374 -9.24 8.27 8.31
N HIS A 375 -8.39 9.02 9.01
CA HIS A 375 -6.95 8.78 9.02
C HIS A 375 -6.60 7.39 9.59
N GLU A 376 -7.19 7.00 10.72
CA GLU A 376 -6.91 5.71 11.35
C GLU A 376 -7.41 4.51 10.53
N LEU A 377 -8.51 4.65 9.80
CA LEU A 377 -9.02 3.61 8.89
C LEU A 377 -8.17 3.46 7.62
N ALA A 378 -7.67 4.58 7.08
CA ALA A 378 -6.89 4.61 5.84
C ALA A 378 -5.40 4.27 6.02
N THR A 379 -4.89 4.20 7.25
CA THR A 379 -3.44 4.12 7.50
C THR A 379 -2.89 2.70 7.60
N PRO A 380 -3.58 1.70 8.22
CA PRO A 380 -3.04 0.36 8.37
C PRO A 380 -2.84 -0.34 7.03
N ARG A 381 -1.67 -0.95 6.89
CA ARG A 381 -1.29 -1.74 5.73
C ARG A 381 -1.64 -3.20 5.95
N PHE A 382 -1.56 -3.98 4.89
CA PHE A 382 -1.71 -5.42 4.98
C PHE A 382 -0.62 -6.15 4.21
N THR A 383 -0.41 -7.40 4.59
CA THR A 383 0.50 -8.32 3.90
C THR A 383 -0.16 -9.69 3.81
N PHE A 384 0.33 -10.52 2.91
CA PHE A 384 -0.04 -11.93 2.88
C PHE A 384 1.02 -12.75 3.64
N THR A 385 0.56 -13.66 4.48
CA THR A 385 1.44 -14.65 5.12
C THR A 385 1.97 -15.63 4.08
N SER A 386 2.95 -16.47 4.44
CA SER A 386 3.45 -17.56 3.59
C SER A 386 2.35 -18.56 3.17
N SER A 387 1.28 -18.66 3.96
CA SER A 387 0.09 -19.47 3.67
C SER A 387 -1.01 -18.72 2.91
N GLY A 388 -0.75 -17.51 2.42
CA GLY A 388 -1.70 -16.71 1.63
C GLY A 388 -2.78 -15.98 2.45
N LYS A 389 -2.74 -16.03 3.79
CA LYS A 389 -3.72 -15.37 4.64
C LYS A 389 -3.43 -13.88 4.77
N ILE A 390 -4.48 -13.07 4.85
CA ILE A 390 -4.38 -11.63 5.10
C ILE A 390 -3.96 -11.40 6.55
N LYS A 391 -2.93 -10.55 6.72
CA LYS A 391 -2.46 -10.03 8.01
C LYS A 391 -2.45 -8.51 7.94
N ILE A 392 -3.22 -7.86 8.79
CA ILE A 392 -3.20 -6.40 8.95
C ILE A 392 -1.99 -5.98 9.78
N GLU A 393 -1.39 -4.85 9.44
CA GLU A 393 -0.26 -4.27 10.16
C GLU A 393 -0.58 -4.14 11.66
N SER A 394 0.31 -4.66 12.50
CA SER A 394 0.14 -4.62 13.96
C SER A 394 0.41 -3.21 14.51
N LYS A 395 -0.12 -2.91 15.70
CA LYS A 395 0.16 -1.65 16.43
C LYS A 395 1.67 -1.41 16.59
N ASP A 396 2.47 -2.46 16.81
CA ASP A 396 3.92 -2.34 16.94
C ASP A 396 4.63 -2.04 15.60
N GLU A 397 4.16 -2.63 14.51
CA GLU A 397 4.66 -2.33 13.17
C GLU A 397 4.35 -0.88 12.79
N MET A 398 3.13 -0.39 13.07
CA MET A 398 2.74 1.02 12.88
C MET A 398 3.61 1.98 13.71
N ARG A 399 3.88 1.65 14.99
CA ARG A 399 4.77 2.45 15.86
C ARG A 399 6.19 2.56 15.30
N LYS A 400 6.74 1.48 14.71
CA LYS A 400 8.05 1.52 14.03
C LYS A 400 8.07 2.47 12.82
N ARG A 401 6.93 2.72 12.21
CA ARG A 401 6.75 3.73 11.16
C ARG A 401 6.51 5.14 11.69
N GLY A 402 6.49 5.35 13.01
CA GLY A 402 6.17 6.63 13.63
C GLY A 402 4.68 6.96 13.69
N ILE A 403 3.81 5.99 13.42
CA ILE A 403 2.35 6.14 13.38
C ILE A 403 1.75 5.73 14.72
N ARG A 404 0.69 6.43 15.14
CA ARG A 404 -0.04 6.11 16.37
C ARG A 404 -0.92 4.88 16.18
N SER A 405 -1.29 4.27 17.31
CA SER A 405 -2.28 3.20 17.37
C SER A 405 -3.63 3.65 16.77
N PRO A 406 -4.29 2.81 15.96
CA PRO A 406 -5.58 3.13 15.35
C PRO A 406 -6.74 2.80 16.31
N ASP A 407 -6.75 3.43 17.49
CA ASP A 407 -7.67 3.09 18.58
C ASP A 407 -9.15 3.31 18.21
N LEU A 408 -9.46 4.37 17.44
CA LEU A 408 -10.82 4.63 16.94
C LEU A 408 -11.22 3.55 15.91
N ALA A 409 -10.34 3.26 14.98
CA ALA A 409 -10.60 2.27 13.95
C ALA A 409 -10.71 0.85 14.53
N ASP A 410 -9.89 0.48 15.52
CA ASP A 410 -10.00 -0.81 16.20
C ASP A 410 -11.32 -0.91 16.98
N ALA A 411 -11.77 0.15 17.69
CA ALA A 411 -13.09 0.19 18.34
C ALA A 411 -14.24 0.06 17.33
N PHE A 412 -14.14 0.72 16.18
CA PHE A 412 -15.11 0.57 15.09
C PHE A 412 -15.13 -0.87 14.56
N CYS A 413 -13.98 -1.46 14.30
CA CYS A 413 -13.86 -2.83 13.81
C CYS A 413 -14.45 -3.85 14.80
N LEU A 414 -14.32 -3.64 16.11
CA LEU A 414 -14.93 -4.50 17.14
C LEU A 414 -16.45 -4.58 17.03
N THR A 415 -17.13 -3.56 16.47
CA THR A 415 -18.59 -3.63 16.24
C THR A 415 -19.01 -4.71 15.26
N PHE A 416 -18.09 -5.27 14.48
CA PHE A 416 -18.33 -6.37 13.53
C PHE A 416 -18.08 -7.77 14.12
N ALA A 417 -17.72 -7.88 15.40
CA ALA A 417 -17.55 -9.15 16.08
C ALA A 417 -18.90 -9.90 16.27
N GLU A 418 -20.01 -9.15 16.31
CA GLU A 418 -21.36 -9.70 16.25
C GLU A 418 -21.90 -9.60 14.83
N GLN A 419 -22.42 -10.73 14.31
CA GLN A 419 -23.25 -10.69 13.11
C GLN A 419 -24.63 -10.15 13.52
N ALA A 420 -25.04 -9.02 12.93
CA ALA A 420 -26.39 -8.55 13.06
C ALA A 420 -27.31 -9.65 12.48
N ILE A 421 -28.08 -10.33 13.34
CA ILE A 421 -29.12 -11.22 12.88
C ILE A 421 -30.21 -10.32 12.29
N THR A 422 -30.09 -10.00 11.01
CA THR A 422 -31.17 -9.37 10.26
C THR A 422 -32.21 -10.42 9.98
N ALA A 423 -33.41 -10.27 10.56
CA ALA A 423 -34.58 -11.00 10.08
C ALA A 423 -34.72 -10.68 8.58
N SER A 424 -34.50 -11.67 7.74
CA SER A 424 -34.55 -11.54 6.28
C SER A 424 -35.99 -11.23 5.88
N HIS A 425 -36.27 -9.98 5.50
CA HIS A 425 -37.37 -9.68 4.59
C HIS A 425 -36.81 -9.80 3.19
N GLY A 426 -37.39 -10.74 2.42
CA GLY A 426 -36.92 -11.24 1.14
C GLY A 426 -36.52 -10.17 0.13
N SER A 427 -35.32 -10.24 -0.34
CA SER A 427 -34.91 -9.78 -1.64
C SER A 427 -34.21 -10.94 -2.35
N ARG A 428 -34.69 -11.23 -3.54
CA ARG A 428 -34.29 -12.31 -4.43
C ARG A 428 -32.84 -12.13 -4.90
N TYR A 429 -31.90 -12.78 -4.26
CA TYR A 429 -30.70 -13.33 -4.90
C TYR A 429 -30.22 -14.50 -4.02
N GLY A 430 -30.35 -15.71 -4.57
CA GLY A 430 -30.10 -16.94 -3.84
C GLY A 430 -28.62 -17.22 -3.62
N TRP A 431 -28.26 -17.42 -2.38
CA TRP A 431 -27.22 -18.36 -1.97
C TRP A 431 -27.83 -19.17 -0.81
N GLY A 432 -28.34 -20.35 -1.15
CA GLY A 432 -28.87 -21.30 -0.17
C GLY A 432 -27.72 -22.01 0.53
N ALA A 433 -27.64 -21.82 1.83
CA ALA A 433 -27.11 -22.81 2.76
C ALA A 433 -28.04 -22.85 3.94
N THR A 434 -28.95 -23.80 3.94
CA THR A 434 -29.77 -24.19 5.07
C THR A 434 -28.87 -24.86 6.10
N ILE A 435 -28.68 -24.24 7.26
CA ILE A 435 -28.10 -24.92 8.42
C ILE A 435 -29.28 -25.55 9.16
N GLU A 436 -29.45 -26.86 9.07
CA GLU A 436 -30.28 -27.63 9.95
C GLU A 436 -29.66 -27.63 11.36
N VAL A 437 -30.33 -27.04 12.31
CA VAL A 437 -29.98 -27.15 13.72
C VAL A 437 -30.56 -28.47 14.21
N ASP A 438 -29.69 -29.46 14.45
CA ASP A 438 -30.05 -30.73 15.11
C ASP A 438 -30.39 -30.46 16.59
N THR A 439 -31.66 -30.60 16.95
CA THR A 439 -32.17 -30.43 18.30
C THR A 439 -32.23 -31.74 19.10
N SER A 440 -31.45 -32.76 18.79
CA SER A 440 -31.52 -34.10 19.37
C SER A 440 -30.77 -34.32 20.68
N TYR A 441 -30.37 -33.26 21.42
CA TYR A 441 -29.79 -33.41 22.77
C TYR A 441 -30.48 -32.51 23.79
N VAL A 442 -31.72 -32.90 24.13
CA VAL A 442 -32.35 -32.55 25.41
C VAL A 442 -33.05 -33.79 25.92
N VAL A 443 -32.37 -34.55 26.75
CA VAL A 443 -32.91 -35.35 27.86
C VAL A 443 -31.96 -35.26 29.01
#